data_0e091cbfc767ca2dce83cd645daf9a4d
#
_entry.id   0e091cbfc767ca2dce83cd645daf9a4d
#
_cell.length_a   1.000
_cell.length_b   1.000
_cell.length_c   1.000
_cell.angle_alpha   90.00
_cell.angle_beta   90.00
_cell.angle_gamma   90.00
#
_symmetry.space_group_name_H-M   'P 1'
#
loop_
_entity.id
_entity.type
_entity.pdbx_description
1 polymer ?
#
loop_
_entity_poly.entity_id
_entity_poly.type
_entity_poly.pdbx_seq_one_letter_code
_entity_poly.pdbx_strand_id
1 'polypeptide(L)' 'MITSEIVLIPNTEYISTEYIEIELKKQNINNPLRWAIVHTNSENLTISLAYEK' A
#
# COMPACT_ATOMS: atom_id res chain seq x y z
N MET A 1 16.15 -1.81 10.68
CA MET A 1 14.95 -1.70 11.55
C MET A 1 13.69 -1.81 10.72
N ILE A 2 12.75 -2.63 11.16
CA ILE A 2 11.48 -2.77 10.45
C ILE A 2 10.52 -1.65 10.89
N THR A 3 9.97 -0.97 9.93
CA THR A 3 9.05 0.14 10.17
C THR A 3 7.66 -0.22 9.65
N SER A 4 6.64 0.08 10.44
CA SER A 4 5.25 -0.11 10.03
C SER A 4 4.65 1.24 9.68
N GLU A 5 3.83 1.28 8.63
CA GLU A 5 3.26 2.52 8.16
C GLU A 5 1.88 2.28 7.57
N ILE A 6 1.03 3.29 7.65
CA ILE A 6 -0.28 3.26 7.02
C ILE A 6 -0.27 4.27 5.89
N VAL A 7 -0.65 3.84 4.69
CA VAL A 7 -0.71 4.72 3.52
C VAL A 7 -2.07 4.62 2.87
N LEU A 8 -2.47 5.69 2.20
CA LEU A 8 -3.71 5.74 1.44
C LEU A 8 -3.38 5.77 -0.03
N ILE A 9 -4.07 4.95 -0.81
CA ILE A 9 -3.95 4.97 -2.26
C ILE A 9 -5.34 5.08 -2.88
N PRO A 10 -5.45 5.63 -4.10
CA PRO A 10 -6.76 5.75 -4.75
C PRO A 10 -7.41 4.40 -4.99
N ASN A 11 -8.72 4.32 -4.72
CA ASN A 11 -9.49 3.13 -5.02
C ASN A 11 -9.82 3.10 -6.52
N THR A 12 -9.91 1.90 -7.09
CA THR A 12 -10.21 1.71 -8.50
C THR A 12 -11.08 0.46 -8.65
N GLU A 13 -11.69 0.29 -9.83
CA GLU A 13 -12.52 -0.88 -10.10
C GLU A 13 -11.74 -2.19 -10.06
N TYR A 14 -10.49 -2.14 -10.48
CA TYR A 14 -9.64 -3.33 -10.54
C TYR A 14 -8.43 -3.14 -9.66
N ILE A 15 -8.46 -3.82 -8.53
CA ILE A 15 -7.36 -3.77 -7.58
C ILE A 15 -6.58 -5.07 -7.69
N SER A 16 -5.32 -4.96 -8.05
CA SER A 16 -4.43 -6.11 -8.14
C SER A 16 -3.19 -5.85 -7.30
N THR A 17 -2.46 -6.91 -7.02
CA THR A 17 -1.18 -6.80 -6.34
C THR A 17 -0.25 -5.85 -7.08
N GLU A 18 -0.24 -5.95 -8.40
CA GLU A 18 0.59 -5.10 -9.24
C GLU A 18 0.23 -3.61 -9.11
N TYR A 19 -1.07 -3.32 -9.08
CA TYR A 19 -1.52 -1.94 -8.90
C TYR A 19 -1.04 -1.37 -7.56
N ILE A 20 -1.21 -2.14 -6.48
CA ILE A 20 -0.78 -1.73 -5.15
C ILE A 20 0.72 -1.47 -5.13
N GLU A 21 1.51 -2.36 -5.72
CA GLU A 21 2.96 -2.21 -5.75
C GLU A 21 3.39 -0.96 -6.51
N ILE A 22 2.73 -0.65 -7.62
CA ILE A 22 3.03 0.56 -8.40
C ILE A 22 2.74 1.80 -7.55
N GLU A 23 1.61 1.83 -6.87
CA GLU A 23 1.24 2.97 -6.05
C GLU A 23 2.19 3.15 -4.86
N LEU A 24 2.64 2.06 -4.27
CA LEU A 24 3.60 2.12 -3.17
C LEU A 24 4.95 2.68 -3.65
N LYS A 25 5.37 2.31 -4.86
CA LYS A 25 6.60 2.85 -5.44
C LYS A 25 6.51 4.36 -5.66
N LYS A 26 5.35 4.86 -6.05
CA LYS A 26 5.14 6.29 -6.22
C LYS A 26 5.33 7.05 -4.91
N GLN A 27 5.14 6.38 -3.79
CA GLN A 27 5.34 6.96 -2.48
C GLN A 27 6.72 6.65 -1.90
N ASN A 28 7.66 6.24 -2.76
CA ASN A 28 9.02 5.89 -2.39
C ASN A 28 9.13 4.66 -1.47
N ILE A 29 8.14 3.80 -1.54
CA ILE A 29 8.17 2.56 -0.79
C ILE A 29 8.51 1.43 -1.76
N ASN A 30 9.75 0.96 -1.70
CA ASN A 30 10.25 -0.10 -2.55
C ASN A 30 10.42 -1.37 -1.76
N ASN A 31 9.98 -2.49 -2.36
CA ASN A 31 10.16 -3.81 -1.76
C ASN A 31 9.69 -3.91 -0.31
N PRO A 32 8.41 -3.59 -0.03
CA PRO A 32 7.90 -3.76 1.31
C PRO A 32 7.98 -5.23 1.71
N LEU A 33 8.25 -5.50 2.99
CA LEU A 33 8.31 -6.86 3.49
C LEU A 33 6.94 -7.52 3.42
N ARG A 34 5.90 -6.75 3.70
CA ARG A 34 4.52 -7.21 3.57
C ARG A 34 3.58 -6.01 3.58
N TRP A 35 2.40 -6.21 3.04
CA TRP A 35 1.36 -5.20 3.08
C TRP A 35 -0.01 -5.89 3.07
N ALA A 36 -1.03 -5.17 3.53
CA ALA A 36 -2.39 -5.67 3.53
C ALA A 36 -3.37 -4.51 3.44
N ILE A 37 -4.49 -4.74 2.80
CA ILE A 37 -5.58 -3.78 2.76
C ILE A 37 -6.36 -3.93 4.05
N VAL A 38 -6.39 -2.89 4.87
CA VAL A 38 -7.07 -2.95 6.17
C VAL A 38 -8.38 -2.20 6.20
N HIS A 39 -8.63 -1.36 5.19
CA HIS A 39 -9.89 -0.64 5.08
C HIS A 39 -10.07 -0.17 3.64
N THR A 40 -11.31 -0.11 3.18
CA THR A 40 -11.62 0.43 1.86
C THR A 40 -12.84 1.34 1.97
N ASN A 41 -12.85 2.36 1.10
CA ASN A 41 -14.05 3.18 0.90
C ASN A 41 -14.13 3.51 -0.58
N SER A 42 -15.12 4.31 -0.99
CA SER A 42 -15.33 4.60 -2.40
C SER A 42 -14.18 5.40 -3.03
N GLU A 43 -13.38 6.09 -2.24
CA GLU A 43 -12.33 6.96 -2.76
C GLU A 43 -10.92 6.40 -2.55
N ASN A 44 -10.70 5.69 -1.45
CA ASN A 44 -9.35 5.29 -1.06
C ASN A 44 -9.27 3.88 -0.51
N LEU A 45 -8.07 3.32 -0.62
CA LEU A 45 -7.71 2.08 0.05
C LEU A 45 -6.70 2.42 1.14
N THR A 46 -6.91 1.86 2.33
CA THR A 46 -5.97 2.02 3.42
C THR A 46 -5.09 0.79 3.48
N ILE A 47 -3.79 0.99 3.31
CA ILE A 47 -2.83 -0.10 3.27
C ILE A 47 -1.95 -0.04 4.51
N SER A 48 -1.90 -1.16 5.22
CA SER A 48 -0.94 -1.33 6.31
C SER A 48 0.25 -2.08 5.74
N LEU A 49 1.44 -1.56 5.93
CA LEU A 49 2.63 -2.19 5.38
C LEU A 49 3.79 -2.14 6.36
N ALA A 50 4.75 -3.03 6.13
CA ALA A 50 5.99 -3.07 6.90
C ALA A 50 7.14 -3.15 5.92
N TYR A 51 8.19 -2.40 6.18
CA TYR A 51 9.37 -2.38 5.32
C TYR A 51 10.64 -2.17 6.15
N GLU A 52 11.75 -2.52 5.54
CA GLU A 52 13.05 -2.33 6.18
C GLU A 52 13.54 -0.93 5.89
N LYS A 53 13.91 -0.25 6.95
CA LYS A 53 14.36 1.13 6.82
C LYS A 53 15.87 1.23 7.08
#